data_a4bf331238dabf029b66d78cd926b3d0
#
_entry.id   a4bf331238dabf029b66d78cd926b3d0
#
_cell.length_a   1.000
_cell.length_b   1.000
_cell.length_c   1.000
_cell.angle_alpha   90.00
_cell.angle_beta   90.00
_cell.angle_gamma   90.00
#
_symmetry.space_group_name_H-M   'P 1'
#
loop_
_entity.id
_entity.type
_entity.pdbx_description
1 polymer ?
#
loop_
_entity_poly.entity_id
_entity_poly.type
_entity_poly.pdbx_seq_one_letter_code
_entity_poly.pdbx_strand_id
1 'polypeptide(L)'
;TISIGKEFLQDNFSGSLMQSLRGIPGVKAMSIGSGQSKPTIRGLGFNRMVVTEDGIKHEGQQWGDDHGLEIDQFAIDHIDVVKGPAALLYGSDAIGGVINLYSNYIPTKKFQGAVSLFGRSNNESVGLSARLQGITGGFYWKANTTLIDYADYRVPTNSIQYFSYDIPLKDKLLRNTAGLERDGSVTLGYKGINFHTELKLSDAYTKSGFFANAHGLEVRLSSIDYDKSRRDIDLPYQSVNHFKVMSHTVYQEGQLALELNLAYQNNHRKELTEPIAHGYMPTPPNSLEREFKKDTYTANLMTRYDLNERHSLSAGANGEYQHNRRAGWGFIIPDFETTSFGAYAFDRYTIKKDLIVNAGVRYDHVRTNIHSYTDWFKTPVSATDTIYKERSQDLCRSFNSLTWSAGINYATAGWILKANIGKSF
;
A
#
# COMPACT_ATOMS: atom_id res chain seq x y z
N THR A 1 -18.93 -6.71 0.74
CA THR A 1 -18.09 -5.89 -0.17
C THR A 1 -18.81 -4.58 -0.43
N ILE A 2 -18.05 -3.50 -0.49
CA ILE A 2 -18.51 -2.18 -0.99
C ILE A 2 -17.68 -1.94 -2.25
N SER A 3 -18.36 -1.72 -3.39
CA SER A 3 -17.70 -1.50 -4.68
C SER A 3 -17.81 -0.02 -5.08
N ILE A 4 -16.73 0.55 -5.58
CA ILE A 4 -16.56 1.96 -5.88
C ILE A 4 -15.95 2.10 -7.27
N GLY A 5 -16.66 2.80 -8.14
CA GLY A 5 -16.21 3.06 -9.50
C GLY A 5 -15.31 4.29 -9.62
N LYS A 6 -14.77 4.47 -10.82
CA LYS A 6 -13.87 5.56 -11.18
C LYS A 6 -14.47 6.95 -10.95
N GLU A 7 -15.76 7.14 -11.21
CA GLU A 7 -16.46 8.42 -11.00
C GLU A 7 -16.37 8.88 -9.55
N PHE A 8 -16.66 7.97 -8.60
CA PHE A 8 -16.53 8.28 -7.17
C PHE A 8 -15.11 8.73 -6.81
N LEU A 9 -14.08 8.07 -7.37
CA LEU A 9 -12.68 8.42 -7.10
C LEU A 9 -12.33 9.81 -7.65
N GLN A 10 -12.85 10.18 -8.80
CA GLN A 10 -12.66 11.49 -9.41
C GLN A 10 -13.36 12.59 -8.63
N ASP A 11 -14.61 12.36 -8.23
CA ASP A 11 -15.42 13.34 -7.47
C ASP A 11 -14.90 13.57 -6.05
N ASN A 12 -14.26 12.56 -5.45
CA ASN A 12 -13.70 12.61 -4.09
C ASN A 12 -12.17 12.77 -4.06
N PHE A 13 -11.55 13.15 -5.17
CA PHE A 13 -10.11 13.33 -5.24
C PHE A 13 -9.61 14.33 -4.19
N SER A 14 -8.71 13.87 -3.30
CA SER A 14 -8.23 14.69 -2.17
C SER A 14 -6.71 14.62 -1.95
N GLY A 15 -5.95 14.37 -3.00
CA GLY A 15 -4.48 14.40 -3.02
C GLY A 15 -3.83 13.04 -2.98
N SER A 16 -4.44 12.04 -2.36
CA SER A 16 -3.97 10.65 -2.42
C SER A 16 -5.14 9.69 -2.49
N LEU A 17 -4.92 8.49 -3.06
CA LEU A 17 -5.94 7.48 -3.24
C LEU A 17 -6.70 7.16 -1.94
N MET A 18 -5.99 6.97 -0.83
CA MET A 18 -6.62 6.57 0.43
C MET A 18 -7.42 7.71 1.07
N GLN A 19 -7.03 8.96 0.83
CA GLN A 19 -7.82 10.12 1.26
C GLN A 19 -9.14 10.21 0.49
N SER A 20 -9.16 9.82 -0.78
CA SER A 20 -10.37 9.79 -1.61
C SER A 20 -11.39 8.76 -1.12
N LEU A 21 -10.98 7.77 -0.31
CA LEU A 21 -11.86 6.75 0.27
C LEU A 21 -12.52 7.16 1.60
N ARG A 22 -12.29 8.36 2.11
CA ARG A 22 -12.84 8.81 3.42
C ARG A 22 -14.36 8.81 3.50
N GLY A 23 -15.06 8.92 2.38
CA GLY A 23 -16.53 8.88 2.32
C GLY A 23 -17.13 7.49 2.57
N ILE A 24 -16.29 6.43 2.68
CA ILE A 24 -16.74 5.06 2.82
C ILE A 24 -16.90 4.70 4.30
N PRO A 25 -18.06 4.23 4.75
CA PRO A 25 -18.28 3.87 6.15
C PRO A 25 -17.24 2.88 6.67
N GLY A 26 -16.54 3.26 7.77
CA GLY A 26 -15.52 2.45 8.42
C GLY A 26 -14.16 2.41 7.71
N VAL A 27 -13.95 3.20 6.65
CA VAL A 27 -12.64 3.43 6.03
C VAL A 27 -12.15 4.81 6.41
N LYS A 28 -10.90 4.92 6.84
CA LYS A 28 -10.22 6.19 7.10
C LYS A 28 -8.84 6.17 6.45
N ALA A 29 -8.28 7.34 6.24
CA ALA A 29 -6.88 7.48 5.82
C ALA A 29 -6.06 8.06 6.96
N MET A 30 -4.92 7.43 7.23
CA MET A 30 -3.83 8.04 7.99
C MET A 30 -2.97 8.78 6.97
N SER A 31 -2.74 10.07 7.18
CA SER A 31 -2.07 10.92 6.20
C SER A 31 -1.02 11.77 6.86
N ILE A 32 0.13 11.87 6.23
CA ILE A 32 1.15 12.88 6.51
C ILE A 32 1.29 13.72 5.24
N GLY A 33 1.02 15.02 5.41
CA GLY A 33 1.02 15.90 4.25
C GLY A 33 -0.09 15.61 3.25
N SER A 34 0.09 16.09 2.04
CA SER A 34 -0.94 16.09 0.99
C SER A 34 -0.89 14.90 0.04
N GLY A 35 0.27 14.25 -0.12
CA GLY A 35 0.45 13.16 -1.09
C GLY A 35 0.56 11.76 -0.46
N GLN A 36 0.74 11.65 0.85
CA GLN A 36 1.02 10.36 1.48
C GLN A 36 -0.10 9.95 2.43
N SER A 37 -0.63 8.75 2.20
CA SER A 37 -1.63 8.17 3.09
C SER A 37 -1.65 6.65 3.05
N LYS A 38 -2.05 6.07 4.18
CA LYS A 38 -2.38 4.65 4.32
C LYS A 38 -3.83 4.49 4.76
N PRO A 39 -4.50 3.44 4.33
CA PRO A 39 -5.86 3.18 4.77
C PRO A 39 -5.90 2.56 6.15
N THR A 40 -7.03 2.78 6.84
CA THR A 40 -7.45 1.99 7.99
C THR A 40 -8.89 1.55 7.81
N ILE A 41 -9.20 0.33 8.24
CA ILE A 41 -10.57 -0.21 8.24
C ILE A 41 -10.96 -0.48 9.69
N ARG A 42 -12.02 0.20 10.18
CA ARG A 42 -12.51 0.09 11.56
C ARG A 42 -11.43 0.33 12.62
N GLY A 43 -10.48 1.25 12.34
CA GLY A 43 -9.35 1.58 13.21
C GLY A 43 -8.15 0.63 13.11
N LEU A 44 -8.24 -0.43 12.31
CA LEU A 44 -7.12 -1.33 12.04
C LEU A 44 -6.39 -0.90 10.78
N GLY A 45 -5.08 -0.75 10.87
CA GLY A 45 -4.18 -0.36 9.78
C GLY A 45 -2.91 -1.18 9.77
N PHE A 46 -1.94 -0.81 8.94
CA PHE A 46 -0.63 -1.48 8.78
C PHE A 46 -0.78 -2.96 8.41
N ASN A 47 -0.11 -3.85 9.14
CA ASN A 47 -0.15 -5.31 8.95
C ASN A 47 -1.45 -5.99 9.43
N ARG A 48 -2.52 -5.21 9.68
CA ARG A 48 -3.83 -5.75 10.09
C ARG A 48 -4.91 -5.55 9.02
N MET A 49 -4.51 -5.04 7.87
CA MET A 49 -5.34 -4.93 6.68
C MET A 49 -4.49 -5.11 5.42
N VAL A 50 -5.11 -5.57 4.36
CA VAL A 50 -4.43 -5.83 3.09
C VAL A 50 -4.91 -4.85 2.03
N VAL A 51 -3.99 -4.32 1.26
CA VAL A 51 -4.27 -3.64 -0.02
C VAL A 51 -3.76 -4.55 -1.13
N THR A 52 -4.59 -4.81 -2.13
CA THR A 52 -4.16 -5.55 -3.32
C THR A 52 -4.30 -4.68 -4.56
N GLU A 53 -3.48 -4.94 -5.55
CA GLU A 53 -3.59 -4.39 -6.90
C GLU A 53 -3.69 -5.56 -7.88
N ASP A 54 -4.82 -5.64 -8.59
CA ASP A 54 -5.11 -6.72 -9.55
C ASP A 54 -4.88 -8.14 -8.96
N GLY A 55 -5.30 -8.36 -7.69
CA GLY A 55 -5.17 -9.63 -6.98
C GLY A 55 -3.81 -9.90 -6.31
N ILE A 56 -2.83 -9.01 -6.48
CA ILE A 56 -1.51 -9.10 -5.84
C ILE A 56 -1.46 -8.17 -4.63
N LYS A 57 -1.00 -8.68 -3.48
CA LYS A 57 -0.78 -7.87 -2.29
C LYS A 57 0.26 -6.79 -2.57
N HIS A 58 -0.07 -5.55 -2.27
CA HIS A 58 0.85 -4.42 -2.41
C HIS A 58 1.87 -4.45 -1.27
N GLU A 59 3.12 -4.73 -1.60
CA GLU A 59 4.20 -4.94 -0.65
C GLU A 59 5.13 -3.72 -0.56
N GLY A 60 4.61 -2.62 -0.01
CA GLY A 60 5.40 -1.45 0.42
C GLY A 60 6.08 -1.66 1.78
N GLN A 61 6.57 -0.57 2.36
CA GLN A 61 7.10 -0.57 3.73
C GLN A 61 5.95 -0.26 4.70
N GLN A 62 5.54 -1.23 5.50
CA GLN A 62 4.32 -1.15 6.34
C GLN A 62 4.57 -0.77 7.81
N TRP A 63 5.81 -0.52 8.21
CA TRP A 63 6.22 -0.39 9.61
C TRP A 63 5.98 1.00 10.24
N GLY A 64 5.67 2.04 9.44
CA GLY A 64 5.43 3.40 9.94
C GLY A 64 4.10 3.97 9.49
N ASP A 65 3.55 4.93 10.23
CA ASP A 65 2.37 5.71 9.85
C ASP A 65 2.69 6.91 8.96
N ASP A 66 3.95 7.28 8.92
CA ASP A 66 4.54 8.36 8.13
C ASP A 66 4.87 7.98 6.68
N HIS A 67 4.45 6.78 6.24
CA HIS A 67 4.70 6.29 4.89
C HIS A 67 3.39 6.05 4.14
N GLY A 68 3.34 6.47 2.87
CA GLY A 68 2.21 6.27 1.97
C GLY A 68 2.19 4.89 1.32
N LEU A 69 1.23 4.72 0.41
CA LEU A 69 1.22 3.65 -0.57
C LEU A 69 1.56 4.25 -1.94
N GLU A 70 2.52 3.65 -2.61
CA GLU A 70 2.98 4.07 -3.94
C GLU A 70 2.09 3.41 -5.00
N ILE A 71 0.96 4.06 -5.31
CA ILE A 71 -0.05 3.54 -6.27
C ILE A 71 -0.58 4.71 -7.10
N ASP A 72 -0.48 4.61 -8.42
CA ASP A 72 -1.10 5.55 -9.34
C ASP A 72 -2.64 5.48 -9.26
N GLN A 73 -3.24 6.44 -8.59
CA GLN A 73 -4.69 6.51 -8.40
C GLN A 73 -5.48 6.70 -9.69
N PHE A 74 -4.87 7.28 -10.72
CA PHE A 74 -5.51 7.51 -12.02
C PHE A 74 -5.50 6.26 -12.90
N ALA A 75 -4.65 5.28 -12.57
CA ALA A 75 -4.63 3.97 -13.22
C ALA A 75 -5.72 3.03 -12.69
N ILE A 76 -6.35 3.32 -11.55
CA ILE A 76 -7.38 2.46 -10.94
C ILE A 76 -8.73 2.69 -11.61
N ASP A 77 -9.41 1.60 -11.96
CA ASP A 77 -10.74 1.59 -12.57
C ASP A 77 -11.86 1.41 -11.55
N HIS A 78 -11.66 0.54 -10.56
CA HIS A 78 -12.60 0.38 -9.45
C HIS A 78 -11.90 -0.18 -8.20
N ILE A 79 -12.57 -0.06 -7.07
CA ILE A 79 -12.09 -0.51 -5.76
C ILE A 79 -13.17 -1.31 -5.07
N ASP A 80 -12.80 -2.46 -4.52
CA ASP A 80 -13.64 -3.24 -3.64
C ASP A 80 -13.12 -3.22 -2.21
N VAL A 81 -13.96 -2.83 -1.27
CA VAL A 81 -13.66 -2.94 0.17
C VAL A 81 -14.33 -4.17 0.73
N VAL A 82 -13.55 -5.18 1.08
CA VAL A 82 -13.99 -6.47 1.61
C VAL A 82 -13.84 -6.48 3.12
N LYS A 83 -14.94 -6.75 3.83
CA LYS A 83 -14.98 -6.85 5.30
C LYS A 83 -15.65 -8.16 5.69
N GLY A 84 -15.15 -8.81 6.74
CA GLY A 84 -15.72 -10.05 7.25
C GLY A 84 -15.14 -11.32 6.61
N PRO A 85 -15.88 -12.46 6.55
CA PRO A 85 -15.33 -13.79 6.27
C PRO A 85 -14.52 -13.94 4.99
N ALA A 86 -14.92 -13.25 3.92
CA ALA A 86 -14.22 -13.29 2.64
C ALA A 86 -12.79 -12.71 2.69
N ALA A 87 -12.45 -11.92 3.71
CA ALA A 87 -11.10 -11.42 3.91
C ALA A 87 -10.09 -12.54 4.20
N LEU A 88 -10.54 -13.70 4.69
CA LEU A 88 -9.71 -14.89 4.92
C LEU A 88 -8.97 -15.36 3.65
N LEU A 89 -9.52 -15.14 2.46
CA LEU A 89 -8.89 -15.51 1.18
C LEU A 89 -7.56 -14.78 0.96
N TYR A 90 -7.37 -13.60 1.58
CA TYR A 90 -6.23 -12.70 1.38
C TYR A 90 -5.12 -12.85 2.43
N GLY A 91 -5.25 -13.80 3.37
CA GLY A 91 -4.22 -14.11 4.35
C GLY A 91 -4.49 -13.57 5.75
N SER A 92 -3.55 -13.88 6.64
CA SER A 92 -3.63 -13.55 8.08
C SER A 92 -3.69 -12.05 8.35
N ASP A 93 -3.05 -11.24 7.52
CA ASP A 93 -3.00 -9.77 7.67
C ASP A 93 -4.34 -9.08 7.40
N ALA A 94 -5.32 -9.80 6.84
CA ALA A 94 -6.62 -9.25 6.45
C ALA A 94 -7.65 -9.16 7.59
N ILE A 95 -7.22 -9.08 8.85
CA ILE A 95 -8.08 -9.03 10.06
C ILE A 95 -9.07 -7.84 10.00
N GLY A 96 -8.59 -6.67 9.62
CA GLY A 96 -9.41 -5.46 9.49
C GLY A 96 -10.26 -5.47 8.23
N GLY A 97 -9.82 -6.17 7.20
CA GLY A 97 -10.42 -6.24 5.88
C GLY A 97 -9.40 -6.05 4.76
N VAL A 98 -9.91 -5.96 3.54
CA VAL A 98 -9.11 -5.84 2.32
C VAL A 98 -9.62 -4.70 1.47
N ILE A 99 -8.70 -3.95 0.86
CA ILE A 99 -8.99 -2.99 -0.20
C ILE A 99 -8.38 -3.54 -1.48
N ASN A 100 -9.23 -4.01 -2.40
CA ASN A 100 -8.82 -4.49 -3.70
C ASN A 100 -8.90 -3.35 -4.71
N LEU A 101 -7.79 -3.05 -5.34
CA LEU A 101 -7.65 -2.06 -6.40
C LEU A 101 -7.59 -2.80 -7.73
N TYR A 102 -8.39 -2.38 -8.68
CA TYR A 102 -8.45 -3.01 -10.00
C TYR A 102 -8.14 -2.01 -11.11
N SER A 103 -7.19 -2.35 -11.93
CA SER A 103 -6.84 -1.66 -13.17
C SER A 103 -7.01 -2.55 -14.42
N ASN A 104 -7.74 -3.65 -14.26
CA ASN A 104 -7.83 -4.75 -15.22
C ASN A 104 -8.98 -4.59 -16.23
N TYR A 105 -9.54 -3.39 -16.39
CA TYR A 105 -10.54 -3.14 -17.44
C TYR A 105 -9.97 -3.42 -18.83
N ILE A 106 -10.64 -4.28 -19.58
CA ILE A 106 -10.25 -4.63 -20.95
C ILE A 106 -10.84 -3.60 -21.92
N PRO A 107 -10.04 -2.96 -22.78
CA PRO A 107 -10.53 -2.00 -23.77
C PRO A 107 -11.57 -2.62 -24.71
N THR A 108 -12.56 -1.83 -25.12
CA THR A 108 -13.61 -2.27 -26.04
C THR A 108 -13.49 -1.67 -27.43
N LYS A 109 -12.63 -0.66 -27.60
CA LYS A 109 -12.39 0.05 -28.87
C LYS A 109 -10.99 -0.24 -29.39
N LYS A 110 -10.81 -0.13 -30.71
CA LYS A 110 -9.47 -0.29 -31.34
C LYS A 110 -8.44 0.69 -30.80
N PHE A 111 -8.90 1.90 -30.47
CA PHE A 111 -8.11 2.95 -29.84
C PHE A 111 -9.03 3.84 -29.03
N GLN A 112 -8.60 4.19 -27.83
CA GLN A 112 -9.25 5.20 -26.99
C GLN A 112 -8.22 5.79 -26.03
N GLY A 113 -8.44 7.04 -25.63
CA GLY A 113 -7.58 7.74 -24.70
C GLY A 113 -8.36 8.66 -23.80
N ALA A 114 -7.76 9.03 -22.69
CA ALA A 114 -8.25 10.04 -21.76
C ALA A 114 -7.09 10.83 -21.20
N VAL A 115 -7.31 12.14 -21.00
CA VAL A 115 -6.37 13.02 -20.33
C VAL A 115 -7.12 13.69 -19.19
N SER A 116 -6.54 13.71 -18.01
CA SER A 116 -7.06 14.37 -16.82
C SER A 116 -6.07 15.43 -16.35
N LEU A 117 -6.55 16.65 -16.19
CA LEU A 117 -5.80 17.77 -15.62
C LEU A 117 -6.49 18.19 -14.33
N PHE A 118 -5.72 18.44 -13.29
CA PHE A 118 -6.27 18.94 -12.04
C PHE A 118 -5.34 19.93 -11.36
N GLY A 119 -5.93 20.76 -10.50
CA GLY A 119 -5.21 21.71 -9.65
C GLY A 119 -5.88 21.87 -8.30
N ARG A 120 -5.11 22.19 -7.28
CA ARG A 120 -5.58 22.44 -5.90
C ARG A 120 -4.89 23.68 -5.34
N SER A 121 -5.66 24.57 -4.72
CA SER A 121 -5.14 25.85 -4.23
C SER A 121 -4.40 25.77 -2.89
N ASN A 122 -4.72 24.78 -2.04
CA ASN A 122 -4.13 24.70 -0.70
C ASN A 122 -2.60 24.55 -0.74
N ASN A 123 -2.12 23.69 -1.63
CA ASN A 123 -0.71 23.37 -1.82
C ASN A 123 -0.25 23.61 -3.26
N GLU A 124 -0.95 24.44 -4.02
CA GLU A 124 -0.64 24.77 -5.41
C GLU A 124 -0.35 23.51 -6.26
N SER A 125 -1.05 22.40 -5.94
CA SER A 125 -0.85 21.13 -6.64
C SER A 125 -1.34 21.24 -8.08
N VAL A 126 -0.53 20.74 -9.00
CA VAL A 126 -0.88 20.56 -10.41
C VAL A 126 -0.58 19.13 -10.81
N GLY A 127 -1.45 18.55 -11.63
CA GLY A 127 -1.26 17.20 -12.10
C GLY A 127 -1.83 16.95 -13.47
N LEU A 128 -1.18 16.04 -14.17
CA LEU A 128 -1.56 15.53 -15.48
C LEU A 128 -1.57 14.00 -15.39
N SER A 129 -2.66 13.38 -15.83
CA SER A 129 -2.68 11.94 -16.10
C SER A 129 -3.18 11.68 -17.50
N ALA A 130 -2.49 10.80 -18.24
CA ALA A 130 -2.85 10.38 -19.59
C ALA A 130 -2.94 8.87 -19.65
N ARG A 131 -4.03 8.37 -20.24
CA ARG A 131 -4.27 6.95 -20.51
C ARG A 131 -4.55 6.74 -22.00
N LEU A 132 -3.84 5.81 -22.61
CA LEU A 132 -4.07 5.33 -23.95
C LEU A 132 -4.27 3.82 -23.90
N GLN A 133 -5.22 3.31 -24.69
CA GLN A 133 -5.50 1.88 -24.71
C GLN A 133 -6.23 1.47 -25.99
N GLY A 134 -6.15 0.19 -26.33
CA GLY A 134 -6.83 -0.36 -27.50
C GLY A 134 -6.87 -1.87 -27.54
N ILE A 135 -7.76 -2.42 -28.40
CA ILE A 135 -7.91 -3.85 -28.62
C ILE A 135 -8.08 -4.14 -30.10
N THR A 136 -7.43 -5.20 -30.59
CA THR A 136 -7.57 -5.69 -31.96
C THR A 136 -7.37 -7.21 -31.98
N GLY A 137 -8.35 -7.96 -32.49
CA GLY A 137 -8.27 -9.42 -32.64
C GLY A 137 -8.03 -10.17 -31.32
N GLY A 138 -8.53 -9.65 -30.19
CA GLY A 138 -8.33 -10.21 -28.85
C GLY A 138 -7.07 -9.68 -28.15
N PHE A 139 -6.05 -9.22 -28.88
CA PHE A 139 -4.88 -8.55 -28.26
C PHE A 139 -5.22 -7.13 -27.88
N TYR A 140 -4.86 -6.76 -26.67
CA TYR A 140 -5.05 -5.40 -26.17
C TYR A 140 -3.81 -4.86 -25.47
N TRP A 141 -3.76 -3.55 -25.38
CA TRP A 141 -2.72 -2.82 -24.69
C TRP A 141 -3.29 -1.64 -23.94
N LYS A 142 -2.64 -1.27 -22.84
CA LYS A 142 -2.92 -0.08 -22.05
C LYS A 142 -1.59 0.60 -21.72
N ALA A 143 -1.56 1.93 -21.75
CA ALA A 143 -0.43 2.73 -21.28
C ALA A 143 -0.98 3.89 -20.44
N ASN A 144 -0.46 4.08 -19.23
CA ASN A 144 -0.82 5.16 -18.34
C ASN A 144 0.43 5.91 -17.93
N THR A 145 0.31 7.22 -17.74
CA THR A 145 1.32 8.04 -17.07
C THR A 145 0.65 9.09 -16.22
N THR A 146 1.18 9.35 -15.04
CA THR A 146 0.68 10.37 -14.12
C THR A 146 1.86 11.19 -13.61
N LEU A 147 1.73 12.50 -13.66
CA LEU A 147 2.71 13.47 -13.19
C LEU A 147 2.00 14.43 -12.24
N ILE A 148 2.46 14.51 -11.01
CA ILE A 148 1.94 15.42 -9.98
C ILE A 148 3.09 16.20 -9.38
N ASP A 149 2.90 17.49 -9.21
CA ASP A 149 3.82 18.37 -8.49
C ASP A 149 3.01 19.24 -7.53
N TYR A 150 3.45 19.38 -6.28
CA TYR A 150 2.79 20.19 -5.29
C TYR A 150 3.76 20.94 -4.40
N ALA A 151 3.36 22.14 -4.01
CA ALA A 151 4.10 23.01 -3.11
C ALA A 151 3.76 22.70 -1.64
N ASP A 152 4.42 23.40 -0.74
CA ASP A 152 4.11 23.41 0.68
C ASP A 152 2.62 23.71 0.94
N TYR A 153 2.00 23.02 1.86
CA TYR A 153 0.58 23.22 2.14
C TYR A 153 0.32 24.21 3.29
N ARG A 154 -0.86 24.84 3.24
CA ARG A 154 -1.33 25.76 4.24
C ARG A 154 -2.14 25.06 5.33
N VAL A 155 -2.00 25.54 6.54
CA VAL A 155 -2.79 25.14 7.72
C VAL A 155 -3.63 26.30 8.24
N PRO A 156 -4.74 26.05 8.96
CA PRO A 156 -5.63 27.10 9.45
C PRO A 156 -5.13 27.85 10.68
N THR A 157 -3.82 27.80 10.98
CA THR A 157 -3.20 28.44 12.16
C THR A 157 -1.99 29.26 11.78
N ASN A 158 -1.62 30.22 12.61
CA ASN A 158 -0.41 31.02 12.45
C ASN A 158 0.79 30.46 13.21
N SER A 159 0.59 29.44 14.05
CA SER A 159 1.66 28.80 14.81
C SER A 159 1.33 27.33 15.07
N ILE A 160 2.36 26.57 15.38
CA ILE A 160 2.27 25.16 15.81
C ILE A 160 2.94 25.05 17.17
N GLN A 161 2.27 24.40 18.11
CA GLN A 161 2.87 24.04 19.37
C GLN A 161 3.63 22.71 19.25
N TYR A 162 4.93 22.74 19.56
CA TYR A 162 5.79 21.57 19.62
C TYR A 162 6.41 21.48 21.01
N PHE A 163 5.97 20.50 21.81
CA PHE A 163 6.24 20.45 23.24
C PHE A 163 5.87 21.79 23.92
N SER A 164 6.83 22.48 24.49
CA SER A 164 6.67 23.82 25.11
C SER A 164 6.98 24.99 24.17
N TYR A 165 7.35 24.71 22.92
CA TYR A 165 7.70 25.74 21.94
C TYR A 165 6.52 26.08 21.04
N ASP A 166 6.30 27.37 20.84
CA ASP A 166 5.36 27.88 19.86
C ASP A 166 6.13 28.31 18.61
N ILE A 167 5.86 27.64 17.49
CA ILE A 167 6.56 27.83 16.22
C ILE A 167 5.69 28.69 15.33
N PRO A 168 6.06 29.96 15.07
CA PRO A 168 5.31 30.81 14.15
C PRO A 168 5.43 30.32 12.71
N LEU A 169 4.31 30.39 11.97
CA LEU A 169 4.24 30.03 10.57
C LEU A 169 4.04 31.26 9.72
N LYS A 170 5.01 31.60 8.87
CA LYS A 170 4.85 32.64 7.87
C LYS A 170 3.82 32.19 6.82
N ASP A 171 2.83 33.03 6.55
CA ASP A 171 1.76 32.76 5.58
C ASP A 171 0.95 31.48 5.83
N LYS A 172 0.96 30.98 7.08
CA LYS A 172 0.34 29.70 7.48
C LYS A 172 0.87 28.49 6.73
N LEU A 173 2.10 28.54 6.23
CA LEU A 173 2.74 27.48 5.47
C LEU A 173 3.52 26.53 6.36
N LEU A 174 3.31 25.24 6.16
CA LEU A 174 4.21 24.20 6.64
C LEU A 174 5.33 24.02 5.62
N ARG A 175 6.49 24.60 5.89
CA ARG A 175 7.66 24.54 5.00
C ARG A 175 8.20 23.11 4.92
N ASN A 176 8.79 22.81 3.75
CA ASN A 176 9.34 21.51 3.41
C ASN A 176 8.28 20.39 3.40
N THR A 177 7.07 20.71 2.92
CA THR A 177 6.00 19.72 2.71
C THR A 177 5.63 19.56 1.22
N ALA A 178 6.42 20.19 0.35
CA ALA A 178 6.34 20.02 -1.09
C ALA A 178 6.69 18.59 -1.51
N GLY A 179 6.21 18.19 -2.68
CA GLY A 179 6.53 16.88 -3.22
C GLY A 179 6.11 16.70 -4.67
N LEU A 180 6.40 15.52 -5.19
CA LEU A 180 6.08 15.13 -6.55
C LEU A 180 5.77 13.63 -6.64
N GLU A 181 4.97 13.26 -7.66
CA GLU A 181 4.71 11.87 -8.06
C GLU A 181 4.94 11.72 -9.56
N ARG A 182 5.52 10.61 -9.96
CA ARG A 182 5.78 10.25 -11.35
C ARG A 182 5.49 8.77 -11.53
N ASP A 183 4.37 8.47 -12.16
CA ASP A 183 3.91 7.11 -12.32
C ASP A 183 3.80 6.76 -13.79
N GLY A 184 4.06 5.50 -14.08
CA GLY A 184 3.89 4.95 -15.42
C GLY A 184 3.51 3.49 -15.38
N SER A 185 2.68 3.06 -16.33
CA SER A 185 2.40 1.63 -16.50
C SER A 185 2.11 1.28 -17.96
N VAL A 186 2.48 0.04 -18.31
CA VAL A 186 2.16 -0.57 -19.61
C VAL A 186 1.59 -1.95 -19.35
N THR A 187 0.47 -2.27 -19.98
CA THR A 187 -0.16 -3.60 -19.95
C THR A 187 -0.31 -4.12 -21.36
N LEU A 188 0.07 -5.37 -21.58
CA LEU A 188 -0.19 -6.14 -22.78
C LEU A 188 -1.01 -7.35 -22.40
N GLY A 189 -2.09 -7.61 -23.13
CA GLY A 189 -2.96 -8.73 -22.80
C GLY A 189 -3.63 -9.35 -24.02
N TYR A 190 -4.22 -10.51 -23.76
CA TYR A 190 -5.01 -11.24 -24.74
C TYR A 190 -6.30 -11.74 -24.11
N LYS A 191 -7.42 -11.48 -24.75
CA LYS A 191 -8.76 -11.96 -24.39
C LYS A 191 -9.25 -12.93 -25.45
N GLY A 192 -9.27 -14.21 -25.10
CA GLY A 192 -9.96 -15.27 -25.85
C GLY A 192 -11.40 -15.47 -25.38
N ILE A 193 -12.01 -16.58 -25.75
CA ILE A 193 -13.38 -16.93 -25.34
C ILE A 193 -13.40 -17.35 -23.87
N ASN A 194 -12.57 -18.32 -23.48
CA ASN A 194 -12.52 -18.90 -22.15
C ASN A 194 -11.23 -18.51 -21.39
N PHE A 195 -10.36 -17.71 -22.00
CA PHE A 195 -9.03 -17.41 -21.51
C PHE A 195 -8.75 -15.93 -21.62
N HIS A 196 -8.22 -15.38 -20.55
CA HIS A 196 -7.74 -14.03 -20.48
C HIS A 196 -6.37 -14.02 -19.78
N THR A 197 -5.40 -13.34 -20.38
CA THR A 197 -4.09 -13.15 -19.74
C THR A 197 -3.57 -11.75 -20.01
N GLU A 198 -2.88 -11.19 -19.03
CA GLU A 198 -2.18 -9.93 -19.19
C GLU A 198 -0.86 -9.90 -18.42
N LEU A 199 0.07 -9.12 -18.93
CA LEU A 199 1.33 -8.76 -18.29
C LEU A 199 1.34 -7.24 -18.13
N LYS A 200 1.50 -6.77 -16.89
CA LYS A 200 1.57 -5.37 -16.52
C LYS A 200 2.95 -5.06 -15.94
N LEU A 201 3.57 -4.01 -16.45
CA LEU A 201 4.73 -3.37 -15.86
C LEU A 201 4.27 -2.02 -15.31
N SER A 202 4.66 -1.68 -14.11
CA SER A 202 4.36 -0.37 -13.52
C SER A 202 5.51 0.11 -12.65
N ASP A 203 5.67 1.42 -12.59
CA ASP A 203 6.62 2.12 -11.73
C ASP A 203 5.92 3.32 -11.13
N ALA A 204 5.97 3.44 -9.81
CA ALA A 204 5.44 4.57 -9.06
C ALA A 204 6.56 5.20 -8.25
N TYR A 205 6.88 6.45 -8.55
CA TYR A 205 7.90 7.22 -7.85
C TYR A 205 7.30 8.40 -7.13
N THR A 206 7.61 8.52 -5.83
CA THR A 206 7.24 9.66 -5.01
C THR A 206 8.47 10.27 -4.34
N LYS A 207 8.50 11.59 -4.24
CA LYS A 207 9.44 12.33 -3.39
C LYS A 207 8.67 13.39 -2.63
N SER A 208 8.87 13.48 -1.31
CA SER A 208 8.19 14.48 -0.48
C SER A 208 9.04 14.87 0.71
N GLY A 209 9.04 16.15 1.00
CA GLY A 209 9.62 16.69 2.20
C GLY A 209 8.72 16.45 3.42
N PHE A 210 9.32 16.61 4.59
CA PHE A 210 8.63 16.61 5.88
C PHE A 210 8.85 17.93 6.58
N PHE A 211 7.83 18.45 7.23
CA PHE A 211 8.03 19.54 8.16
C PHE A 211 9.01 19.09 9.25
N ALA A 212 9.97 19.95 9.59
CA ALA A 212 11.16 19.57 10.37
C ALA A 212 10.88 18.84 11.71
N ASN A 213 9.67 18.95 12.25
CA ASN A 213 9.25 18.30 13.50
C ASN A 213 8.69 16.89 13.32
N ALA A 214 8.32 16.49 12.12
CA ALA A 214 7.60 15.22 11.89
C ALA A 214 8.43 13.99 12.29
N HIS A 215 9.75 14.11 12.38
CA HIS A 215 10.67 13.04 12.77
C HIS A 215 11.26 13.19 14.18
N GLY A 216 10.69 14.05 15.02
CA GLY A 216 11.21 14.27 16.39
C GLY A 216 12.55 14.99 16.43
N LEU A 217 12.97 15.63 15.35
CA LEU A 217 14.15 16.47 15.29
C LEU A 217 13.87 17.78 16.02
N GLU A 218 14.86 18.28 16.73
CA GLU A 218 14.79 19.62 17.31
C GLU A 218 14.53 20.64 16.21
N VAL A 219 13.43 21.37 16.34
CA VAL A 219 13.13 22.45 15.42
C VAL A 219 14.16 23.54 15.60
N ARG A 220 15.08 23.61 14.68
CA ARG A 220 15.88 24.80 14.51
C ARG A 220 15.06 25.77 13.66
N LEU A 221 14.34 26.68 14.32
CA LEU A 221 13.62 27.77 13.63
C LEU A 221 14.49 28.49 12.62
N SER A 222 15.80 28.59 12.89
CA SER A 222 16.82 29.17 12.01
C SER A 222 17.09 28.37 10.74
N SER A 223 16.68 27.08 10.65
CA SER A 223 16.87 26.26 9.46
C SER A 223 15.69 26.29 8.50
N ILE A 224 14.56 26.92 8.90
CA ILE A 224 13.39 27.07 8.04
C ILE A 224 13.58 28.32 7.17
N ASP A 225 13.95 28.11 5.92
CA ASP A 225 14.06 29.20 4.95
C ASP A 225 12.72 29.47 4.25
N TYR A 226 12.02 30.53 4.67
CA TYR A 226 10.77 30.96 4.05
C TYR A 226 10.94 31.76 2.75
N ASP A 227 12.17 32.11 2.38
CA ASP A 227 12.46 32.90 1.18
C ASP A 227 12.75 32.00 -0.04
N LYS A 228 13.01 30.71 0.20
CA LYS A 228 13.07 29.71 -0.89
C LYS A 228 11.71 29.44 -1.53
N SER A 229 11.74 28.83 -2.69
CA SER A 229 10.55 28.38 -3.40
C SER A 229 9.71 27.44 -2.53
N ARG A 230 8.40 27.57 -2.60
CA ARG A 230 7.46 26.67 -1.93
C ARG A 230 7.46 25.25 -2.51
N ARG A 231 8.13 25.04 -3.65
CA ARG A 231 8.26 23.74 -4.32
C ARG A 231 9.58 23.05 -4.06
N ASP A 232 10.49 23.70 -3.32
CA ASP A 232 11.76 23.09 -2.93
C ASP A 232 11.52 21.97 -1.92
N ILE A 233 12.23 20.86 -2.11
CA ILE A 233 12.22 19.70 -1.22
C ILE A 233 13.61 19.60 -0.61
N ASP A 234 13.72 20.14 0.59
CA ASP A 234 14.94 20.12 1.40
C ASP A 234 14.92 18.94 2.39
N LEU A 235 15.96 18.81 3.19
CA LEU A 235 16.02 17.86 4.31
C LEU A 235 15.10 18.30 5.46
N PRO A 236 14.40 17.38 6.13
CA PRO A 236 14.31 15.95 5.81
C PRO A 236 13.32 15.68 4.67
N TYR A 237 13.59 14.66 3.87
CA TYR A 237 12.67 14.18 2.85
C TYR A 237 12.76 12.66 2.68
N GLN A 238 11.74 12.07 2.07
CA GLN A 238 11.79 10.70 1.59
C GLN A 238 11.61 10.63 0.07
N SER A 239 12.17 9.59 -0.52
CA SER A 239 11.85 9.18 -1.88
C SER A 239 11.58 7.68 -1.91
N VAL A 240 10.57 7.29 -2.68
CA VAL A 240 10.21 5.87 -2.84
C VAL A 240 10.01 5.58 -4.31
N ASN A 241 10.60 4.50 -4.78
CA ASN A 241 10.31 3.92 -6.08
C ASN A 241 9.71 2.54 -5.88
N HIS A 242 8.56 2.26 -6.48
CA HIS A 242 7.90 0.96 -6.42
C HIS A 242 7.68 0.41 -7.82
N PHE A 243 8.62 -0.41 -8.26
CA PHE A 243 8.55 -1.10 -9.54
C PHE A 243 7.84 -2.45 -9.39
N LYS A 244 6.97 -2.79 -10.36
CA LYS A 244 6.20 -4.05 -10.36
C LYS A 244 6.14 -4.64 -11.75
N VAL A 245 6.24 -5.96 -11.80
CA VAL A 245 5.90 -6.81 -12.95
C VAL A 245 4.85 -7.79 -12.48
N MET A 246 3.66 -7.73 -13.05
CA MET A 246 2.51 -8.55 -12.65
C MET A 246 1.92 -9.27 -13.85
N SER A 247 1.64 -10.55 -13.68
CA SER A 247 0.90 -11.37 -14.67
C SER A 247 -0.40 -11.84 -14.05
N HIS A 248 -1.49 -11.63 -14.73
CA HIS A 248 -2.82 -12.09 -14.35
C HIS A 248 -3.39 -12.96 -15.46
N THR A 249 -3.79 -14.17 -15.12
CA THR A 249 -4.34 -15.14 -16.06
C THR A 249 -5.60 -15.77 -15.49
N VAL A 250 -6.68 -15.73 -16.26
CA VAL A 250 -7.96 -16.35 -15.93
C VAL A 250 -8.35 -17.33 -17.02
N TYR A 251 -8.75 -18.53 -16.62
CA TYR A 251 -9.40 -19.51 -17.46
C TYR A 251 -10.77 -19.82 -16.87
N GLN A 252 -11.81 -19.75 -17.70
CA GLN A 252 -13.17 -20.04 -17.27
C GLN A 252 -13.87 -20.92 -18.30
N GLU A 253 -14.36 -22.09 -17.84
CA GLU A 253 -15.12 -23.01 -18.66
C GLU A 253 -16.25 -23.65 -17.85
N GLY A 254 -17.47 -23.45 -18.27
CA GLY A 254 -18.65 -23.93 -17.56
C GLY A 254 -18.71 -23.40 -16.12
N GLN A 255 -18.65 -24.32 -15.17
CA GLN A 255 -18.73 -24.03 -13.73
C GLN A 255 -17.35 -23.79 -13.10
N LEU A 256 -16.25 -23.98 -13.84
CA LEU A 256 -14.89 -23.86 -13.36
C LEU A 256 -14.29 -22.51 -13.76
N ALA A 257 -13.72 -21.80 -12.80
CA ALA A 257 -12.85 -20.66 -13.02
C ALA A 257 -11.51 -20.89 -12.31
N LEU A 258 -10.41 -20.70 -13.04
CA LEU A 258 -9.04 -20.73 -12.52
C LEU A 258 -8.43 -19.33 -12.67
N GLU A 259 -7.76 -18.87 -11.66
CA GLU A 259 -7.05 -17.60 -11.66
C GLU A 259 -5.63 -17.82 -11.16
N LEU A 260 -4.64 -17.38 -11.94
CA LEU A 260 -3.23 -17.40 -11.58
C LEU A 260 -2.67 -15.98 -11.65
N ASN A 261 -2.14 -15.52 -10.52
CA ASN A 261 -1.45 -14.25 -10.41
C ASN A 261 0.02 -14.49 -10.02
N LEU A 262 0.94 -13.94 -10.82
CA LEU A 262 2.37 -13.95 -10.54
C LEU A 262 2.87 -12.52 -10.47
N ALA A 263 3.75 -12.21 -9.53
CA ALA A 263 4.31 -10.88 -9.42
C ALA A 263 5.73 -10.85 -8.90
N TYR A 264 6.47 -9.87 -9.40
CA TYR A 264 7.68 -9.35 -8.80
C TYR A 264 7.46 -7.88 -8.45
N GLN A 265 7.85 -7.49 -7.23
CA GLN A 265 7.80 -6.11 -6.76
C GLN A 265 9.16 -5.73 -6.17
N ASN A 266 9.62 -4.53 -6.47
CA ASN A 266 10.77 -3.92 -5.83
C ASN A 266 10.35 -2.58 -5.23
N ASN A 267 10.33 -2.48 -3.90
CA ASN A 267 10.09 -1.23 -3.19
C ASN A 267 11.42 -0.69 -2.67
N HIS A 268 11.86 0.43 -3.22
CA HIS A 268 13.10 1.09 -2.87
C HIS A 268 12.81 2.44 -2.21
N ARG A 269 12.98 2.51 -0.90
CA ARG A 269 12.74 3.70 -0.08
C ARG A 269 14.04 4.26 0.46
N LYS A 270 14.16 5.59 0.41
CA LYS A 270 15.23 6.37 1.03
C LYS A 270 14.63 7.48 1.90
N GLU A 271 15.18 7.62 3.08
CA GLU A 271 14.87 8.71 4.00
C GLU A 271 16.18 9.47 4.28
N LEU A 272 16.14 10.74 3.99
CA LEU A 272 17.30 11.62 4.12
C LEU A 272 17.00 12.69 5.13
N THR A 273 17.97 12.95 6.02
CA THR A 273 17.90 13.99 7.04
C THR A 273 19.23 14.69 7.19
N GLU A 274 19.26 15.81 7.91
CA GLU A 274 20.52 16.47 8.25
C GLU A 274 21.36 15.54 9.13
N PRO A 275 22.67 15.37 8.84
CA PRO A 275 23.57 14.54 9.63
C PRO A 275 23.95 15.26 10.94
N ILE A 276 23.12 15.14 11.95
CA ILE A 276 23.31 15.78 13.25
C ILE A 276 23.58 14.72 14.32
N ALA A 277 24.54 14.99 15.20
CA ALA A 277 24.82 14.14 16.35
C ALA A 277 23.64 14.09 17.32
N HIS A 278 23.26 12.90 17.78
CA HIS A 278 22.19 12.67 18.75
C HIS A 278 22.65 11.80 19.91
N GLY A 279 22.55 12.30 21.12
CA GLY A 279 22.96 11.57 22.32
C GLY A 279 24.42 11.12 22.20
N TYR A 280 24.67 9.82 22.16
CA TYR A 280 26.02 9.24 22.00
C TYR A 280 26.40 9.02 20.54
N MET A 281 25.50 9.17 19.62
CA MET A 281 25.78 9.03 18.21
C MET A 281 26.62 10.24 17.72
N PRO A 282 27.80 10.05 17.16
CA PRO A 282 28.55 11.12 16.54
C PRO A 282 27.86 11.63 15.28
N THR A 283 28.31 12.76 14.74
CA THR A 283 27.79 13.28 13.48
C THR A 283 27.85 12.20 12.40
N PRO A 284 26.70 11.85 11.78
CA PRO A 284 26.66 10.85 10.70
C PRO A 284 27.51 11.26 9.49
N PRO A 285 27.99 10.29 8.70
CA PRO A 285 28.89 10.56 7.58
C PRO A 285 28.23 11.23 6.37
N ASN A 286 26.91 11.17 6.27
CA ASN A 286 26.12 11.71 5.15
C ASN A 286 24.66 11.89 5.57
N SER A 287 23.83 12.41 4.66
CA SER A 287 22.40 12.64 4.90
C SER A 287 21.51 11.39 4.73
N LEU A 288 22.02 10.25 4.27
CA LEU A 288 21.20 9.05 4.12
C LEU A 288 20.96 8.41 5.50
N GLU A 289 19.80 8.74 6.10
CA GLU A 289 19.44 8.19 7.40
C GLU A 289 19.04 6.72 7.26
N ARG A 290 18.11 6.43 6.36
CA ARG A 290 17.60 5.07 6.15
C ARG A 290 17.42 4.79 4.66
N GLU A 291 17.73 3.59 4.28
CA GLU A 291 17.43 3.03 2.97
C GLU A 291 16.92 1.60 3.15
N PHE A 292 15.82 1.30 2.49
CA PHE A 292 15.24 -0.05 2.44
C PHE A 292 14.99 -0.44 0.99
N LYS A 293 15.48 -1.60 0.63
CA LYS A 293 15.25 -2.20 -0.67
C LYS A 293 14.65 -3.57 -0.47
N LYS A 294 13.33 -3.67 -0.73
CA LYS A 294 12.57 -4.89 -0.55
C LYS A 294 12.16 -5.47 -1.91
N ASP A 295 12.65 -6.67 -2.19
CA ASP A 295 12.23 -7.49 -3.31
C ASP A 295 11.16 -8.48 -2.84
N THR A 296 10.04 -8.58 -3.56
CA THR A 296 8.94 -9.50 -3.25
C THR A 296 8.54 -10.28 -4.49
N TYR A 297 8.50 -11.60 -4.37
CA TYR A 297 8.00 -12.53 -5.39
C TYR A 297 6.73 -13.18 -4.87
N THR A 298 5.65 -13.13 -5.66
CA THR A 298 4.34 -13.63 -5.26
C THR A 298 3.78 -14.56 -6.33
N ALA A 299 3.17 -15.66 -5.90
CA ALA A 299 2.39 -16.57 -6.73
C ALA A 299 1.07 -16.92 -6.04
N ASN A 300 -0.07 -16.61 -6.67
CA ASN A 300 -1.40 -16.90 -6.15
C ASN A 300 -2.16 -17.72 -7.17
N LEU A 301 -2.67 -18.88 -6.75
CA LEU A 301 -3.57 -19.71 -7.54
C LEU A 301 -4.91 -19.79 -6.83
N MET A 302 -5.98 -19.46 -7.52
CA MET A 302 -7.35 -19.58 -7.04
C MET A 302 -8.18 -20.39 -8.01
N THR A 303 -8.99 -21.28 -7.49
CA THR A 303 -9.99 -22.06 -8.22
C THR A 303 -11.36 -21.73 -7.64
N ARG A 304 -12.32 -21.42 -8.49
CA ARG A 304 -13.73 -21.36 -8.12
C ARG A 304 -14.49 -22.41 -8.93
N TYR A 305 -15.31 -23.16 -8.22
CA TYR A 305 -16.15 -24.19 -8.82
C TYR A 305 -17.60 -24.05 -8.32
N ASP A 306 -18.52 -23.72 -9.22
CA ASP A 306 -19.94 -23.62 -8.90
C ASP A 306 -20.56 -25.02 -8.98
N LEU A 307 -20.50 -25.77 -7.85
CA LEU A 307 -20.95 -27.16 -7.76
C LEU A 307 -22.40 -27.33 -8.19
N ASN A 308 -23.24 -26.36 -7.83
CA ASN A 308 -24.65 -26.25 -8.21
C ASN A 308 -25.13 -24.81 -7.93
N GLU A 309 -26.42 -24.54 -8.13
CA GLU A 309 -27.03 -23.21 -7.89
C GLU A 309 -26.90 -22.72 -6.42
N ARG A 310 -26.60 -23.61 -5.49
CA ARG A 310 -26.51 -23.29 -4.05
C ARG A 310 -25.09 -23.19 -3.54
N HIS A 311 -24.16 -23.99 -4.06
CA HIS A 311 -22.76 -24.07 -3.57
C HIS A 311 -21.79 -23.50 -4.59
N SER A 312 -21.03 -22.48 -4.16
CA SER A 312 -19.90 -21.93 -4.90
C SER A 312 -18.63 -22.09 -4.05
N LEU A 313 -17.85 -23.09 -4.40
CA LEU A 313 -16.61 -23.46 -3.72
C LEU A 313 -15.46 -22.64 -4.28
N SER A 314 -14.63 -22.09 -3.40
CA SER A 314 -13.35 -21.48 -3.75
C SER A 314 -12.24 -22.16 -2.99
N ALA A 315 -11.18 -22.53 -3.66
CA ALA A 315 -9.96 -23.05 -3.03
C ALA A 315 -8.74 -22.40 -3.67
N GLY A 316 -7.67 -22.28 -2.94
CA GLY A 316 -6.47 -21.67 -3.48
C GLY A 316 -5.25 -21.88 -2.62
N ALA A 317 -4.11 -21.52 -3.21
CA ALA A 317 -2.81 -21.48 -2.55
C ALA A 317 -2.08 -20.21 -2.94
N ASN A 318 -1.30 -19.68 -2.03
CA ASN A 318 -0.42 -18.56 -2.28
C ASN A 318 0.97 -18.82 -1.70
N GLY A 319 1.98 -18.33 -2.40
CA GLY A 319 3.36 -18.35 -1.95
C GLY A 319 3.96 -16.96 -2.12
N GLU A 320 4.79 -16.55 -1.17
CA GLU A 320 5.50 -15.29 -1.22
C GLU A 320 6.91 -15.45 -0.66
N TYR A 321 7.87 -14.81 -1.32
CA TYR A 321 9.23 -14.65 -0.83
C TYR A 321 9.59 -13.19 -0.82
N GLN A 322 10.09 -12.70 0.31
CA GLN A 322 10.55 -11.34 0.52
C GLN A 322 12.02 -11.33 0.93
N HIS A 323 12.76 -10.38 0.39
CA HIS A 323 14.12 -10.08 0.80
C HIS A 323 14.25 -8.56 1.00
N ASN A 324 14.49 -8.13 2.24
CA ASN A 324 14.68 -6.73 2.59
C ASN A 324 16.11 -6.46 3.00
N ARG A 325 16.73 -5.48 2.36
CA ARG A 325 18.08 -4.98 2.65
C ARG A 325 17.99 -3.56 3.13
N ARG A 326 18.69 -3.25 4.19
CA ARG A 326 18.81 -1.92 4.74
C ARG A 326 20.19 -1.30 4.44
N ALA A 327 20.23 0.04 4.38
CA ALA A 327 21.43 0.85 4.42
C ALA A 327 21.13 2.16 5.16
N GLY A 328 22.12 3.05 5.20
CA GLY A 328 22.04 4.29 5.97
C GLY A 328 22.50 4.10 7.42
N TRP A 329 22.67 5.22 8.10
CA TRP A 329 23.21 5.21 9.46
C TRP A 329 22.15 5.02 10.57
N GLY A 330 20.87 5.24 10.28
CA GLY A 330 19.76 5.01 11.22
C GLY A 330 19.31 3.56 11.20
N PHE A 331 18.83 3.06 12.34
CA PHE A 331 18.31 1.69 12.48
C PHE A 331 16.87 1.68 12.96
N ILE A 332 16.00 0.96 12.24
CA ILE A 332 14.64 0.66 12.67
C ILE A 332 14.39 -0.84 12.58
N ILE A 333 14.66 -1.45 11.43
CA ILE A 333 14.49 -2.89 11.19
C ILE A 333 15.78 -3.45 10.61
N PRO A 334 16.14 -4.70 10.90
CA PRO A 334 17.30 -5.39 10.31
C PRO A 334 17.02 -5.83 8.87
N ASP A 335 18.05 -6.35 8.22
CA ASP A 335 17.89 -7.15 7.01
C ASP A 335 17.13 -8.43 7.35
N PHE A 336 16.24 -8.83 6.46
CA PHE A 336 15.46 -10.05 6.66
C PHE A 336 15.05 -10.72 5.34
N GLU A 337 14.79 -12.00 5.44
CA GLU A 337 14.17 -12.82 4.40
C GLU A 337 12.94 -13.50 4.99
N THR A 338 11.83 -13.45 4.27
CA THR A 338 10.60 -14.12 4.68
C THR A 338 10.05 -14.97 3.56
N THR A 339 9.75 -16.23 3.84
CA THR A 339 9.02 -17.12 2.95
C THR A 339 7.70 -17.44 3.59
N SER A 340 6.62 -17.27 2.87
CA SER A 340 5.28 -17.62 3.32
C SER A 340 4.57 -18.51 2.32
N PHE A 341 3.74 -19.40 2.86
CA PHE A 341 2.84 -20.26 2.09
C PHE A 341 1.49 -20.30 2.78
N GLY A 342 0.42 -20.18 2.00
CA GLY A 342 -0.94 -20.29 2.50
C GLY A 342 -1.79 -21.16 1.58
N ALA A 343 -2.73 -21.91 2.17
CA ALA A 343 -3.74 -22.65 1.42
C ALA A 343 -5.11 -22.47 2.09
N TYR A 344 -6.16 -22.37 1.30
CA TYR A 344 -7.50 -22.13 1.83
C TYR A 344 -8.58 -22.84 1.04
N ALA A 345 -9.72 -23.04 1.71
CA ALA A 345 -10.98 -23.45 1.09
C ALA A 345 -12.12 -22.63 1.70
N PHE A 346 -13.07 -22.24 0.85
CA PHE A 346 -14.18 -21.41 1.21
C PHE A 346 -15.43 -21.83 0.45
N ASP A 347 -16.58 -21.95 1.13
CA ASP A 347 -17.86 -22.20 0.51
C ASP A 347 -18.84 -21.04 0.74
N ARG A 348 -19.50 -20.68 -0.34
CA ARG A 348 -20.67 -19.80 -0.29
C ARG A 348 -21.91 -20.63 -0.56
N TYR A 349 -22.70 -20.88 0.50
CA TYR A 349 -23.92 -21.66 0.45
C TYR A 349 -25.17 -20.77 0.41
N THR A 350 -25.87 -20.77 -0.70
CA THR A 350 -27.14 -20.06 -0.89
C THR A 350 -28.29 -20.97 -0.45
N ILE A 351 -28.75 -20.81 0.79
CA ILE A 351 -29.87 -21.60 1.34
C ILE A 351 -31.17 -21.19 0.63
N LYS A 352 -31.39 -19.88 0.49
CA LYS A 352 -32.48 -19.24 -0.26
C LYS A 352 -31.94 -17.96 -0.90
N LYS A 353 -32.69 -17.36 -1.83
CA LYS A 353 -32.29 -16.11 -2.50
C LYS A 353 -31.94 -14.98 -1.54
N ASP A 354 -32.57 -14.97 -0.37
CA ASP A 354 -32.43 -13.98 0.70
C ASP A 354 -31.52 -14.42 1.83
N LEU A 355 -31.07 -15.69 1.87
CA LEU A 355 -30.26 -16.26 2.95
C LEU A 355 -29.01 -16.97 2.42
N ILE A 356 -27.85 -16.39 2.72
CA ILE A 356 -26.54 -16.89 2.30
C ILE A 356 -25.68 -17.14 3.54
N VAL A 357 -25.08 -18.31 3.61
CA VAL A 357 -24.07 -18.67 4.60
C VAL A 357 -22.72 -18.78 3.89
N ASN A 358 -21.67 -18.31 4.55
CA ASN A 358 -20.30 -18.43 4.06
C ASN A 358 -19.46 -19.07 5.15
N ALA A 359 -18.58 -20.00 4.78
CA ALA A 359 -17.63 -20.60 5.70
C ALA A 359 -16.31 -20.87 4.98
N GLY A 360 -15.21 -20.73 5.69
CA GLY A 360 -13.89 -21.00 5.14
C GLY A 360 -12.86 -21.32 6.20
N VAL A 361 -11.83 -21.99 5.76
CA VAL A 361 -10.65 -22.39 6.54
C VAL A 361 -9.40 -22.05 5.75
N ARG A 362 -8.35 -21.62 6.45
CA ARG A 362 -7.06 -21.29 5.88
C ARG A 362 -5.93 -21.75 6.79
N TYR A 363 -4.89 -22.31 6.21
CA TYR A 363 -3.63 -22.61 6.86
C TYR A 363 -2.54 -21.72 6.27
N ASP A 364 -1.73 -21.11 7.14
CA ASP A 364 -0.57 -20.32 6.78
C ASP A 364 0.68 -20.84 7.49
N HIS A 365 1.78 -20.90 6.75
CA HIS A 365 3.13 -21.13 7.24
C HIS A 365 4.03 -19.97 6.84
N VAL A 366 4.73 -19.38 7.80
CA VAL A 366 5.66 -18.28 7.57
C VAL A 366 7.00 -18.63 8.23
N ARG A 367 8.09 -18.46 7.49
CA ARG A 367 9.46 -18.58 8.01
C ARG A 367 10.19 -17.26 7.74
N THR A 368 10.75 -16.68 8.79
CA THR A 368 11.52 -15.44 8.70
C THR A 368 12.94 -15.68 9.23
N ASN A 369 13.93 -15.28 8.45
CA ASN A 369 15.33 -15.17 8.83
C ASN A 369 15.65 -13.68 9.02
N ILE A 370 16.14 -13.31 10.18
CA ILE A 370 16.53 -11.97 10.56
C ILE A 370 18.04 -11.97 10.71
N HIS A 371 18.71 -10.96 10.15
CA HIS A 371 20.16 -10.82 10.24
C HIS A 371 20.57 -9.88 11.37
N SER A 372 21.71 -10.16 11.97
CA SER A 372 22.25 -9.34 13.04
C SER A 372 22.64 -7.95 12.54
N TYR A 373 22.46 -6.96 13.41
CA TYR A 373 22.94 -5.61 13.17
C TYR A 373 23.49 -5.00 14.46
N THR A 374 24.66 -4.40 14.33
CA THR A 374 25.35 -3.69 15.39
C THR A 374 25.51 -2.22 14.99
N ASP A 375 25.27 -1.30 15.92
CA ASP A 375 25.42 0.13 15.69
C ASP A 375 26.84 0.46 15.18
N TRP A 376 26.92 1.40 14.27
CA TRP A 376 28.19 1.85 13.70
C TRP A 376 29.02 2.72 14.64
N PHE A 377 28.44 3.13 15.80
CA PHE A 377 29.08 3.94 16.82
C PHE A 377 29.02 3.26 18.20
N LYS A 378 29.90 3.71 19.09
CA LYS A 378 29.98 3.18 20.47
C LYS A 378 29.04 3.90 21.40
N THR A 379 28.33 3.16 22.24
CA THR A 379 27.47 3.67 23.32
C THR A 379 28.09 3.34 24.66
N PRO A 380 28.21 4.30 25.64
CA PRO A 380 28.65 4.02 26.99
C PRO A 380 27.73 3.01 27.69
N VAL A 381 28.34 2.03 28.35
CA VAL A 381 27.63 1.05 29.23
C VAL A 381 28.01 1.23 30.69
N SER A 382 29.12 1.89 30.96
CA SER A 382 29.58 2.33 32.30
C SER A 382 30.36 3.64 32.19
N ALA A 383 30.87 4.13 33.32
CA ALA A 383 31.70 5.34 33.34
C ALA A 383 33.01 5.21 32.55
N THR A 384 33.50 3.96 32.35
CA THR A 384 34.78 3.66 31.70
C THR A 384 34.65 2.87 30.41
N ASP A 385 33.49 2.21 30.19
CA ASP A 385 33.34 1.23 29.12
C ASP A 385 32.35 1.68 28.05
N THR A 386 32.69 1.44 26.81
CA THR A 386 31.84 1.68 25.62
C THR A 386 31.77 0.44 24.76
N ILE A 387 30.60 0.14 24.21
CA ILE A 387 30.39 -0.98 23.30
C ILE A 387 29.71 -0.53 22.02
N TYR A 388 29.95 -1.27 20.94
CA TYR A 388 29.06 -1.23 19.77
C TYR A 388 27.79 -2.00 20.12
N LYS A 389 26.66 -1.29 20.24
CA LYS A 389 25.41 -1.90 20.70
C LYS A 389 24.80 -2.78 19.61
N GLU A 390 24.62 -4.06 19.92
CA GLU A 390 23.85 -4.96 19.07
C GLU A 390 22.37 -4.60 19.17
N ARG A 391 21.75 -4.35 18.03
CA ARG A 391 20.33 -3.94 17.87
C ARG A 391 19.45 -5.09 17.47
N SER A 392 20.00 -6.05 16.76
CA SER A 392 19.34 -7.25 16.25
C SER A 392 20.32 -8.40 16.22
N GLN A 393 19.86 -9.60 16.59
CA GLN A 393 20.61 -10.85 16.51
C GLN A 393 20.17 -11.66 15.30
N ASP A 394 21.01 -12.56 14.84
CA ASP A 394 20.61 -13.57 13.86
C ASP A 394 19.52 -14.45 14.45
N LEU A 395 18.38 -14.51 13.78
CA LEU A 395 17.21 -15.21 14.27
C LEU A 395 16.46 -15.87 13.11
N CYS A 396 16.19 -17.16 13.25
CA CYS A 396 15.28 -17.87 12.35
C CYS A 396 14.02 -18.29 13.15
N ARG A 397 12.84 -17.89 12.66
CA ARG A 397 11.56 -18.24 13.28
C ARG A 397 10.58 -18.76 12.24
N SER A 398 9.79 -19.74 12.64
CA SER A 398 8.67 -20.25 11.85
C SER A 398 7.38 -20.14 12.64
N PHE A 399 6.32 -19.77 11.95
CA PHE A 399 4.98 -19.60 12.49
C PHE A 399 4.00 -20.41 11.66
N ASN A 400 3.05 -21.04 12.34
CA ASN A 400 1.95 -21.77 11.70
C ASN A 400 0.63 -21.25 12.24
N SER A 401 -0.34 -21.09 11.37
CA SER A 401 -1.66 -20.62 11.77
C SER A 401 -2.75 -21.38 11.04
N LEU A 402 -3.75 -21.82 11.81
CA LEU A 402 -5.02 -22.27 11.27
C LEU A 402 -6.08 -21.23 11.61
N THR A 403 -6.63 -20.59 10.59
CA THR A 403 -7.67 -19.59 10.69
C THR A 403 -8.96 -20.11 10.07
N TRP A 404 -10.09 -19.61 10.53
CA TRP A 404 -11.39 -19.94 9.98
C TRP A 404 -12.35 -18.77 10.12
N SER A 405 -13.35 -18.73 9.28
CA SER A 405 -14.44 -17.75 9.37
C SER A 405 -15.76 -18.36 8.95
N ALA A 406 -16.84 -17.89 9.57
CA ALA A 406 -18.20 -18.19 9.18
C ALA A 406 -19.05 -16.92 9.23
N GLY A 407 -20.00 -16.80 8.33
CA GLY A 407 -20.88 -15.65 8.27
C GLY A 407 -22.23 -16.00 7.69
N ILE A 408 -23.22 -15.24 8.09
CA ILE A 408 -24.59 -15.32 7.59
C ILE A 408 -25.03 -13.94 7.08
N ASN A 409 -25.66 -13.93 5.92
CA ASN A 409 -26.27 -12.73 5.34
C ASN A 409 -27.73 -13.05 5.07
N TYR A 410 -28.63 -12.27 5.66
CA TYR A 410 -30.06 -12.34 5.43
C TYR A 410 -30.55 -10.99 4.89
N ALA A 411 -31.17 -11.00 3.71
CA ALA A 411 -31.71 -9.81 3.08
C ALA A 411 -33.20 -9.97 2.84
N THR A 412 -34.00 -9.08 3.34
CA THR A 412 -35.47 -9.02 3.14
C THR A 412 -35.84 -7.61 2.69
N ALA A 413 -37.14 -7.42 2.30
CA ALA A 413 -37.61 -6.11 1.85
C ALA A 413 -37.44 -5.05 2.97
N GLY A 414 -36.41 -4.26 2.89
CA GLY A 414 -36.10 -3.17 3.82
C GLY A 414 -35.01 -3.47 4.87
N TRP A 415 -34.52 -4.73 5.04
CA TRP A 415 -33.49 -5.08 6.02
C TRP A 415 -32.39 -5.93 5.43
N ILE A 416 -31.14 -5.64 5.80
CA ILE A 416 -29.99 -6.50 5.53
C ILE A 416 -29.31 -6.78 6.87
N LEU A 417 -29.39 -8.03 7.33
CA LEU A 417 -28.74 -8.51 8.55
C LEU A 417 -27.49 -9.30 8.17
N LYS A 418 -26.36 -8.98 8.82
CA LYS A 418 -25.10 -9.68 8.62
C LYS A 418 -24.48 -9.99 9.98
N ALA A 419 -24.12 -11.25 10.20
CA ALA A 419 -23.35 -11.69 11.35
C ALA A 419 -22.14 -12.50 10.89
N ASN A 420 -21.00 -12.29 11.54
CA ASN A 420 -19.75 -12.98 11.22
C ASN A 420 -19.03 -13.37 12.49
N ILE A 421 -18.40 -14.54 12.48
CA ILE A 421 -17.50 -15.01 13.51
C ILE A 421 -16.27 -15.64 12.85
N GLY A 422 -15.11 -15.53 13.46
CA GLY A 422 -13.91 -16.16 12.95
C GLY A 422 -12.78 -16.10 13.94
N LYS A 423 -11.79 -16.96 13.70
CA LYS A 423 -10.49 -16.95 14.34
C LYS A 423 -9.49 -16.45 13.31
N SER A 424 -8.75 -15.41 13.63
CA SER A 424 -7.63 -14.93 12.84
C SER A 424 -6.33 -15.03 13.64
N PHE A 425 -5.22 -14.88 12.96
CA PHE A 425 -3.88 -15.00 13.55
C PHE A 425 -3.37 -13.62 13.97
#